data_fd65294c1d250920e9911d8ee6c418c4
#
_entry.id   fd65294c1d250920e9911d8ee6c418c4
#
_cell.length_a   1.000
_cell.length_b   1.000
_cell.length_c   1.000
_cell.angle_alpha   90.00
_cell.angle_beta   90.00
_cell.angle_gamma   90.00
#
_symmetry.space_group_name_H-M   'P 1'
#
loop_
_entity.id
_entity.type
_entity.pdbx_description
1 polymer ?
#
loop_
_entity_poly.entity_id
_entity_poly.type
_entity_poly.pdbx_seq_one_letter_code
_entity_poly.pdbx_strand_id
1 'polypeptide(L)'
;MKGPLILAVLATMLAIVALVLAVVLPGAQGPVGPAGPAGATGSAGPQGPAGPAGATGSVGPQGPAGPSMIVAMGRVTRTGSIGASLNVSSVTWNNASERWEIALDGINYLDSQYVTVVSAVFRTGVSGYANHDSVGGKLLVKIFDADGTPIQEGFSFVVFNVTAS
;
A
#
# COMPACT_ATOMS: atom_id res chain seq x y z
N MET A 1 -30.63 -12.10 -17.56
CA MET A 1 -29.34 -11.70 -18.14
C MET A 1 -28.41 -10.97 -17.15
N LYS A 2 -28.36 -11.38 -15.86
CA LYS A 2 -27.52 -10.72 -14.81
C LYS A 2 -26.22 -11.49 -14.46
N GLY A 3 -26.07 -12.73 -14.99
CA GLY A 3 -24.93 -13.60 -14.67
C GLY A 3 -23.54 -13.08 -15.11
N PRO A 4 -23.35 -12.64 -16.36
CA PRO A 4 -22.02 -12.22 -16.82
C PRO A 4 -21.50 -10.96 -16.12
N LEU A 5 -22.40 -10.06 -15.72
CA LEU A 5 -22.00 -8.84 -15.00
C LEU A 5 -21.53 -9.16 -13.57
N ILE A 6 -22.21 -10.07 -12.87
CA ILE A 6 -21.79 -10.51 -11.52
C ILE A 6 -20.45 -11.23 -11.59
N LEU A 7 -20.22 -12.05 -12.61
CA LEU A 7 -18.95 -12.75 -12.80
C LEU A 7 -17.79 -11.77 -13.08
N ALA A 8 -18.03 -10.73 -13.88
CA ALA A 8 -17.05 -9.70 -14.18
C ALA A 8 -16.68 -8.88 -12.93
N VAL A 9 -17.68 -8.50 -12.12
CA VAL A 9 -17.44 -7.78 -10.85
C VAL A 9 -16.66 -8.65 -9.85
N LEU A 10 -16.99 -9.94 -9.73
CA LEU A 10 -16.25 -10.87 -8.88
C LEU A 10 -14.79 -11.04 -9.35
N ALA A 11 -14.56 -11.15 -10.65
CA ALA A 11 -13.22 -11.28 -11.21
C ALA A 11 -12.36 -10.02 -10.96
N THR A 12 -12.93 -8.83 -11.13
CA THR A 12 -12.23 -7.58 -10.84
C THR A 12 -11.93 -7.41 -9.36
N MET A 13 -12.86 -7.77 -8.47
CA MET A 13 -12.62 -7.77 -7.02
C MET A 13 -11.49 -8.73 -6.62
N LEU A 14 -11.47 -9.93 -7.19
CA LEU A 14 -10.41 -10.90 -6.92
C LEU A 14 -9.04 -10.42 -7.41
N ALA A 15 -8.99 -9.78 -8.58
CA ALA A 15 -7.76 -9.21 -9.12
C ALA A 15 -7.21 -8.06 -8.25
N ILE A 16 -8.08 -7.19 -7.73
CA ILE A 16 -7.69 -6.10 -6.82
C ILE A 16 -7.16 -6.66 -5.50
N VAL A 17 -7.84 -7.66 -4.92
CA VAL A 17 -7.37 -8.32 -3.69
C VAL A 17 -6.00 -8.99 -3.91
N ALA A 18 -5.80 -9.67 -5.02
CA ALA A 18 -4.51 -10.29 -5.35
C ALA A 18 -3.40 -9.25 -5.52
N LEU A 19 -3.69 -8.11 -6.16
CA LEU A 19 -2.74 -7.01 -6.32
C LEU A 19 -2.35 -6.39 -4.97
N VAL A 20 -3.33 -6.12 -4.11
CA VAL A 20 -3.09 -5.59 -2.76
C VAL A 20 -2.27 -6.57 -1.92
N LEU A 21 -2.59 -7.87 -2.00
CA LEU A 21 -1.83 -8.90 -1.28
C LEU A 21 -0.37 -8.99 -1.76
N ALA A 22 -0.14 -8.86 -3.06
CA ALA A 22 1.22 -8.89 -3.64
C ALA A 22 2.08 -7.68 -3.21
N VAL A 23 1.45 -6.54 -2.92
CA VAL A 23 2.16 -5.31 -2.51
C VAL A 23 2.36 -5.26 -0.98
N VAL A 24 1.43 -5.81 -0.21
CA VAL A 24 1.48 -5.76 1.27
C VAL A 24 2.35 -6.88 1.86
N LEU A 25 2.60 -7.97 1.11
CA LEU A 25 3.51 -9.03 1.57
C LEU A 25 4.93 -8.45 1.66
N PRO A 26 5.63 -8.61 2.80
CA PRO A 26 7.01 -8.18 2.91
C PRO A 26 7.83 -8.84 1.80
N GLY A 27 8.62 -8.05 1.08
CA GLY A 27 9.57 -8.56 0.11
C GLY A 27 10.44 -9.66 0.74
N ALA A 28 10.82 -10.64 -0.04
CA ALA A 28 11.71 -11.71 0.43
C ALA A 28 12.96 -11.07 1.06
N GLN A 29 13.32 -11.54 2.26
CA GLN A 29 14.53 -11.12 2.94
C GLN A 29 15.71 -11.33 1.97
N GLY A 30 16.53 -10.32 1.78
CA GLY A 30 17.70 -10.38 0.93
C GLY A 30 18.63 -11.53 1.34
N PRO A 31 19.38 -12.09 0.41
CA PRO A 31 20.31 -13.17 0.70
C PRO A 31 21.32 -12.74 1.76
N VAL A 32 21.60 -13.64 2.68
CA VAL A 32 22.66 -13.45 3.68
C VAL A 32 23.95 -13.16 2.93
N GLY A 33 24.67 -12.11 3.31
CA GLY A 33 25.94 -11.74 2.69
C GLY A 33 26.95 -12.88 2.75
N PRO A 34 27.85 -13.00 1.77
CA PRO A 34 28.88 -14.03 1.76
C PRO A 34 29.76 -13.90 2.99
N ALA A 35 30.16 -15.04 3.55
CA ALA A 35 31.13 -15.08 4.63
C ALA A 35 32.42 -14.35 4.22
N GLY A 36 33.01 -13.56 5.09
CA GLY A 36 34.25 -12.86 4.81
C GLY A 36 35.38 -13.83 4.47
N PRO A 37 36.37 -13.39 3.68
CA PRO A 37 37.51 -14.24 3.29
C PRO A 37 38.30 -14.66 4.53
N ALA A 38 38.75 -15.90 4.54
CA ALA A 38 39.65 -16.40 5.56
C ALA A 38 40.93 -15.54 5.64
N GLY A 39 41.34 -15.19 6.85
CA GLY A 39 42.56 -14.42 7.07
C GLY A 39 43.81 -15.15 6.51
N ALA A 40 44.79 -14.39 6.03
CA ALA A 40 46.01 -14.90 5.47
C ALA A 40 46.78 -15.78 6.48
N THR A 41 47.21 -16.94 6.01
CA THR A 41 48.03 -17.86 6.78
C THR A 41 49.38 -17.21 7.11
N GLY A 42 49.68 -17.07 8.37
CA GLY A 42 50.99 -16.58 8.82
C GLY A 42 52.14 -17.54 8.37
N SER A 43 53.32 -16.96 8.07
CA SER A 43 54.50 -17.71 7.70
C SER A 43 54.85 -18.76 8.76
N ALA A 44 55.18 -19.98 8.27
CA ALA A 44 55.51 -21.12 9.11
C ALA A 44 56.68 -20.84 10.02
N GLY A 45 56.44 -20.69 11.29
CA GLY A 45 57.42 -20.92 12.34
C GLY A 45 57.46 -22.42 12.66
N PRO A 46 58.41 -22.88 13.49
CA PRO A 46 58.43 -24.27 13.94
C PRO A 46 57.06 -24.58 14.53
N GLN A 47 56.45 -25.65 14.10
CA GLN A 47 55.06 -26.00 14.28
C GLN A 47 54.65 -25.95 15.75
N GLY A 48 54.03 -24.84 16.11
CA GLY A 48 53.34 -24.72 17.40
C GLY A 48 51.98 -25.45 17.35
N PRO A 49 51.40 -25.74 18.48
CA PRO A 49 50.05 -26.31 18.53
C PRO A 49 49.09 -25.40 17.75
N ALA A 50 48.19 -25.99 16.99
CA ALA A 50 47.17 -25.29 16.22
C ALA A 50 46.41 -24.30 17.13
N GLY A 51 46.43 -23.02 16.80
CA GLY A 51 45.68 -22.01 17.52
C GLY A 51 44.16 -22.31 17.46
N PRO A 52 43.42 -21.83 18.45
CA PRO A 52 41.97 -22.00 18.46
C PRO A 52 41.37 -21.39 17.18
N ALA A 53 40.35 -22.01 16.64
CA ALA A 53 39.65 -21.50 15.48
C ALA A 53 39.16 -20.07 15.73
N GLY A 54 39.41 -19.17 14.77
CA GLY A 54 38.95 -17.79 14.87
C GLY A 54 37.45 -17.72 15.11
N ALA A 55 37.01 -16.73 15.88
CA ALA A 55 35.61 -16.50 16.12
C ALA A 55 34.84 -16.29 14.80
N THR A 56 33.70 -16.94 14.67
CA THR A 56 32.80 -16.74 13.54
C THR A 56 32.46 -15.24 13.41
N GLY A 57 32.65 -14.67 12.22
CA GLY A 57 32.29 -13.28 11.98
C GLY A 57 30.83 -13.00 12.39
N SER A 58 30.57 -11.85 12.95
CA SER A 58 29.22 -11.42 13.30
C SER A 58 28.33 -11.34 12.04
N VAL A 59 27.08 -11.75 12.19
CA VAL A 59 26.08 -11.56 11.13
C VAL A 59 26.03 -10.08 10.76
N GLY A 60 26.08 -9.76 9.49
CA GLY A 60 25.94 -8.39 9.00
C GLY A 60 24.62 -7.76 9.46
N PRO A 61 24.56 -6.44 9.62
CA PRO A 61 23.33 -5.75 9.97
C PRO A 61 22.26 -6.00 8.91
N GLN A 62 21.02 -6.10 9.34
CA GLN A 62 19.88 -6.21 8.43
C GLN A 62 19.88 -5.02 7.47
N GLY A 63 19.67 -5.28 6.18
CA GLY A 63 19.51 -4.21 5.19
C GLY A 63 18.38 -3.26 5.58
N PRO A 64 18.44 -1.99 5.14
CA PRO A 64 17.36 -1.04 5.37
C PRO A 64 16.05 -1.58 4.75
N ALA A 65 14.94 -1.28 5.42
CA ALA A 65 13.63 -1.56 4.85
C ALA A 65 13.50 -0.87 3.48
N GLY A 66 12.98 -1.57 2.50
CA GLY A 66 12.70 -0.98 1.19
C GLY A 66 11.74 0.22 1.30
N PRO A 67 11.73 1.13 0.32
CA PRO A 67 10.84 2.27 0.33
C PRO A 67 9.38 1.79 0.38
N SER A 68 8.57 2.39 1.26
CA SER A 68 7.14 2.12 1.29
C SER A 68 6.50 2.73 0.06
N MET A 69 5.92 1.91 -0.80
CA MET A 69 5.15 2.39 -1.95
C MET A 69 3.77 2.93 -1.52
N ILE A 70 3.25 2.47 -0.39
CA ILE A 70 1.98 2.96 0.16
C ILE A 70 2.27 4.26 0.91
N VAL A 71 1.68 5.34 0.44
CA VAL A 71 1.86 6.67 1.04
C VAL A 71 0.68 7.10 1.89
N ALA A 72 -0.53 6.61 1.57
CA ALA A 72 -1.72 6.83 2.38
C ALA A 72 -2.72 5.69 2.20
N MET A 73 -3.52 5.43 3.21
CA MET A 73 -4.66 4.51 3.12
C MET A 73 -5.68 4.84 4.20
N GLY A 74 -6.92 4.41 3.98
CA GLY A 74 -7.95 4.58 4.97
C GLY A 74 -9.27 3.90 4.62
N ARG A 75 -10.09 3.74 5.66
CA ARG A 75 -11.47 3.36 5.52
C ARG A 75 -12.35 4.49 6.04
N VAL A 76 -13.25 4.94 5.20
CA VAL A 76 -14.22 6.01 5.51
C VAL A 76 -15.61 5.39 5.60
N THR A 77 -16.31 5.69 6.68
CA THR A 77 -17.71 5.28 6.82
C THR A 77 -18.62 6.24 6.04
N ARG A 78 -19.87 5.87 5.83
CA ARG A 78 -20.88 6.72 5.22
C ARG A 78 -21.09 8.06 5.93
N THR A 79 -20.81 8.12 7.22
CA THR A 79 -20.91 9.35 8.05
C THR A 79 -19.63 10.17 8.07
N GLY A 80 -18.58 9.75 7.36
CA GLY A 80 -17.29 10.45 7.33
C GLY A 80 -16.33 10.07 8.45
N SER A 81 -16.71 9.14 9.33
CA SER A 81 -15.77 8.65 10.34
C SER A 81 -14.65 7.86 9.67
N ILE A 82 -13.43 8.12 10.12
CA ILE A 82 -12.23 7.44 9.64
C ILE A 82 -11.96 6.25 10.56
N GLY A 83 -11.81 5.06 9.97
CA GLY A 83 -11.34 3.86 10.67
C GLY A 83 -9.82 3.79 10.71
N ALA A 84 -9.25 2.57 10.64
CA ALA A 84 -7.80 2.41 10.50
C ALA A 84 -7.30 3.18 9.27
N SER A 85 -6.28 4.03 9.46
CA SER A 85 -5.76 4.91 8.40
C SER A 85 -4.28 5.17 8.58
N LEU A 86 -3.63 5.54 7.47
CA LEU A 86 -2.25 5.99 7.40
C LEU A 86 -2.23 7.31 6.63
N ASN A 87 -1.60 8.34 7.21
CA ASN A 87 -1.41 9.67 6.61
C ASN A 87 -2.71 10.31 6.08
N VAL A 88 -3.77 10.25 6.87
CA VAL A 88 -5.05 10.93 6.60
C VAL A 88 -5.28 11.99 7.64
N SER A 89 -5.29 13.27 7.24
CA SER A 89 -5.52 14.39 8.16
C SER A 89 -7.00 14.77 8.30
N SER A 90 -7.78 14.68 7.24
CA SER A 90 -9.22 14.94 7.33
C SER A 90 -10.01 14.28 6.20
N VAL A 91 -11.29 14.03 6.48
CA VAL A 91 -12.29 13.56 5.51
C VAL A 91 -13.55 14.39 5.69
N THR A 92 -14.04 14.96 4.60
CA THR A 92 -15.25 15.79 4.59
C THR A 92 -16.15 15.44 3.42
N TRP A 93 -17.45 15.44 3.64
CA TRP A 93 -18.43 15.32 2.56
C TRP A 93 -18.79 16.71 2.04
N ASN A 94 -18.65 16.94 0.75
CA ASN A 94 -19.03 18.17 0.09
C ASN A 94 -20.40 17.98 -0.58
N ASN A 95 -21.45 18.57 0.02
CA ASN A 95 -22.82 18.46 -0.48
C ASN A 95 -23.02 19.11 -1.87
N ALA A 96 -22.28 20.17 -2.18
CA ALA A 96 -22.47 20.88 -3.45
C ALA A 96 -21.91 20.12 -4.65
N SER A 97 -20.86 19.34 -4.45
CA SER A 97 -20.20 18.52 -5.48
C SER A 97 -20.45 17.03 -5.30
N GLU A 98 -21.22 16.64 -4.27
CA GLU A 98 -21.61 15.25 -3.96
C GLU A 98 -20.41 14.29 -3.95
N ARG A 99 -19.38 14.67 -3.18
CA ARG A 99 -18.14 13.90 -3.11
C ARG A 99 -17.48 13.98 -1.75
N TRP A 100 -16.64 13.00 -1.47
CA TRP A 100 -15.71 13.03 -0.37
C TRP A 100 -14.45 13.81 -0.74
N GLU A 101 -13.96 14.63 0.16
CA GLU A 101 -12.68 15.33 0.07
C GLU A 101 -11.77 14.86 1.20
N ILE A 102 -10.65 14.25 0.83
CA ILE A 102 -9.69 13.66 1.74
C ILE A 102 -8.39 14.46 1.67
N ALA A 103 -8.01 15.08 2.78
CA ALA A 103 -6.69 15.67 2.93
C ALA A 103 -5.73 14.62 3.48
N LEU A 104 -4.58 14.47 2.85
CA LEU A 104 -3.53 13.55 3.25
C LEU A 104 -2.44 14.31 4.00
N ASP A 105 -1.94 13.72 5.08
CA ASP A 105 -0.93 14.36 5.92
C ASP A 105 0.42 14.41 5.22
N GLY A 106 0.98 15.62 5.08
CA GLY A 106 2.24 15.85 4.39
C GLY A 106 2.26 15.56 2.89
N ILE A 107 1.09 15.27 2.27
CA ILE A 107 0.98 14.90 0.86
C ILE A 107 0.09 15.91 0.13
N ASN A 108 0.66 16.59 -0.87
CA ASN A 108 -0.10 17.35 -1.84
C ASN A 108 -0.54 16.39 -2.97
N TYR A 109 -1.74 15.82 -2.83
CA TYR A 109 -2.20 14.78 -3.73
C TYR A 109 -2.51 15.31 -5.13
N LEU A 110 -1.86 14.72 -6.13
CA LEU A 110 -2.11 14.95 -7.56
C LEU A 110 -2.33 13.60 -8.23
N ASP A 111 -3.45 13.41 -8.88
CA ASP A 111 -3.83 12.14 -9.52
C ASP A 111 -2.80 11.63 -10.55
N SER A 112 -2.08 12.56 -11.19
CA SER A 112 -0.99 12.24 -12.12
C SER A 112 0.30 11.69 -11.48
N GLN A 113 0.46 11.82 -10.15
CA GLN A 113 1.67 11.42 -9.42
C GLN A 113 1.48 10.15 -8.58
N TYR A 114 0.24 9.73 -8.39
CA TYR A 114 -0.12 8.61 -7.51
C TYR A 114 -1.02 7.63 -8.23
N VAL A 115 -0.88 6.36 -7.91
CA VAL A 115 -1.90 5.35 -8.23
C VAL A 115 -2.79 5.18 -7.02
N THR A 116 -4.09 5.38 -7.21
CA THR A 116 -5.07 5.26 -6.14
C THR A 116 -6.06 4.15 -6.47
N VAL A 117 -6.26 3.27 -5.51
CA VAL A 117 -7.30 2.25 -5.57
C VAL A 117 -8.38 2.62 -4.57
N VAL A 118 -9.62 2.75 -5.06
CA VAL A 118 -10.78 3.03 -4.22
C VAL A 118 -11.76 1.88 -4.35
N SER A 119 -12.24 1.40 -3.22
CA SER A 119 -13.28 0.37 -3.13
C SER A 119 -14.46 0.91 -2.35
N ALA A 120 -15.60 1.08 -2.99
CA ALA A 120 -16.82 1.49 -2.31
C ALA A 120 -17.35 0.37 -1.40
N VAL A 121 -17.88 0.75 -0.25
CA VAL A 121 -18.50 -0.16 0.72
C VAL A 121 -19.99 0.14 0.76
N PHE A 122 -20.74 -0.65 0.05
CA PHE A 122 -22.18 -0.50 -0.03
C PHE A 122 -22.89 -1.26 1.11
N ARG A 123 -23.99 -0.68 1.58
CA ARG A 123 -24.94 -1.39 2.45
C ARG A 123 -25.67 -2.49 1.67
N THR A 124 -26.31 -3.39 2.39
CA THR A 124 -27.09 -4.49 1.78
C THR A 124 -28.13 -3.93 0.80
N GLY A 125 -28.18 -4.50 -0.40
CA GLY A 125 -29.11 -4.11 -1.46
C GLY A 125 -28.71 -2.89 -2.29
N VAL A 126 -27.60 -2.25 -1.99
CA VAL A 126 -27.03 -1.16 -2.80
C VAL A 126 -25.81 -1.71 -3.55
N SER A 127 -25.69 -1.36 -4.81
CA SER A 127 -24.52 -1.66 -5.66
C SER A 127 -24.14 -0.41 -6.45
N GLY A 128 -22.90 -0.34 -6.92
CA GLY A 128 -22.44 0.80 -7.69
C GLY A 128 -20.92 0.77 -7.85
N TYR A 129 -20.32 1.93 -8.04
CA TYR A 129 -18.90 2.08 -8.26
C TYR A 129 -18.36 3.38 -7.64
N ALA A 130 -17.05 3.51 -7.55
CA ALA A 130 -16.38 4.72 -7.08
C ALA A 130 -15.41 5.23 -8.14
N ASN A 131 -15.32 6.55 -8.25
CA ASN A 131 -14.30 7.25 -9.01
C ASN A 131 -13.47 8.13 -8.06
N HIS A 132 -12.25 8.43 -8.46
CA HIS A 132 -11.39 9.39 -7.75
C HIS A 132 -10.79 10.41 -8.71
N ASP A 133 -10.35 11.53 -8.14
CA ASP A 133 -9.72 12.65 -8.83
C ASP A 133 -8.89 13.47 -7.83
N SER A 134 -8.29 14.57 -8.26
CA SER A 134 -7.55 15.50 -7.40
C SER A 134 -7.92 16.96 -7.65
N VAL A 135 -8.16 17.70 -6.60
CA VAL A 135 -8.30 19.17 -6.65
C VAL A 135 -7.72 19.78 -5.36
N GLY A 136 -6.90 20.80 -5.54
CA GLY A 136 -6.34 21.55 -4.41
C GLY A 136 -5.49 20.70 -3.45
N GLY A 137 -4.79 19.70 -3.98
CA GLY A 137 -3.92 18.83 -3.19
C GLY A 137 -4.66 17.77 -2.38
N LYS A 138 -5.95 17.59 -2.60
CA LYS A 138 -6.78 16.59 -1.94
C LYS A 138 -7.12 15.43 -2.87
N LEU A 139 -7.24 14.24 -2.31
CA LEU A 139 -7.88 13.11 -2.95
C LEU A 139 -9.41 13.31 -2.88
N LEU A 140 -10.06 13.26 -4.02
CA LEU A 140 -11.51 13.35 -4.16
C LEU A 140 -12.06 11.96 -4.47
N VAL A 141 -13.13 11.56 -3.78
CA VAL A 141 -13.80 10.29 -4.05
C VAL A 141 -15.29 10.54 -4.26
N LYS A 142 -15.80 10.09 -5.39
CA LYS A 142 -17.22 10.12 -5.72
C LYS A 142 -17.74 8.71 -5.90
N ILE A 143 -18.84 8.40 -5.22
CA ILE A 143 -19.46 7.07 -5.25
C ILE A 143 -20.79 7.20 -5.96
N PHE A 144 -21.06 6.25 -6.83
CA PHE A 144 -22.28 6.20 -7.64
C PHE A 144 -23.02 4.89 -7.35
N ASP A 145 -24.33 4.94 -7.39
CA ASP A 145 -25.16 3.73 -7.43
C ASP A 145 -25.10 3.06 -8.81
N ALA A 146 -25.89 1.99 -8.98
CA ALA A 146 -25.92 1.22 -10.24
C ALA A 146 -26.52 2.03 -11.42
N ASP A 147 -27.28 3.06 -11.14
CA ASP A 147 -27.91 3.94 -12.14
C ASP A 147 -27.04 5.16 -12.46
N GLY A 148 -25.90 5.30 -11.82
CA GLY A 148 -24.95 6.40 -12.03
C GLY A 148 -25.28 7.65 -11.23
N THR A 149 -26.16 7.56 -10.23
CA THR A 149 -26.48 8.68 -9.34
C THR A 149 -25.43 8.79 -8.23
N PRO A 150 -24.86 9.97 -7.95
CA PRO A 150 -23.95 10.16 -6.84
C PRO A 150 -24.63 9.87 -5.50
N ILE A 151 -23.96 9.09 -4.66
CA ILE A 151 -24.46 8.72 -3.33
C ILE A 151 -23.39 8.87 -2.25
N GLN A 152 -23.83 9.17 -1.04
CA GLN A 152 -22.97 9.21 0.13
C GLN A 152 -22.88 7.82 0.76
N GLU A 153 -21.86 7.05 0.39
CA GLU A 153 -21.57 5.73 0.98
C GLU A 153 -20.12 5.66 1.48
N GLY A 154 -19.82 4.62 2.25
CA GLY A 154 -18.47 4.36 2.76
C GLY A 154 -17.55 3.82 1.68
N PHE A 155 -16.25 3.91 1.90
CA PHE A 155 -15.23 3.37 1.00
C PHE A 155 -13.92 3.08 1.74
N SER A 156 -13.08 2.30 1.09
CA SER A 156 -11.68 2.14 1.46
C SER A 156 -10.80 2.61 0.32
N PHE A 157 -9.62 3.13 0.63
CA PHE A 157 -8.68 3.57 -0.39
C PHE A 157 -7.24 3.27 -0.01
N VAL A 158 -6.39 3.12 -1.01
CA VAL A 158 -4.94 3.02 -0.89
C VAL A 158 -4.30 3.89 -1.96
N VAL A 159 -3.32 4.68 -1.57
CA VAL A 159 -2.55 5.57 -2.45
C VAL A 159 -1.12 5.07 -2.52
N PHE A 160 -0.64 4.86 -3.73
CA PHE A 160 0.73 4.43 -4.01
C PHE A 160 1.52 5.56 -4.66
N ASN A 161 2.77 5.74 -4.23
CA ASN A 161 3.72 6.60 -4.95
C ASN A 161 4.33 5.81 -6.12
N VAL A 162 4.18 6.32 -7.34
CA VAL A 162 4.75 5.70 -8.55
C VAL A 162 6.13 6.25 -8.91
N THR A 163 6.58 7.30 -8.23
CA THR A 163 7.88 7.95 -8.50
C THR A 163 8.99 7.48 -7.56
N ALA A 164 8.73 6.52 -6.67
CA ALA A 164 9.74 5.93 -5.80
C ALA A 164 10.65 5.00 -6.60
N SER A 165 11.67 5.56 -7.23
CA SER A 165 12.81 4.84 -7.81
C SER A 165 14.08 5.18 -7.04
#